data_83d1debb5c8675ce22bfd34cb50acae8
#
_entry.id   83d1debb5c8675ce22bfd34cb50acae8
#
_cell.length_a   1.000
_cell.length_b   1.000
_cell.length_c   1.000
_cell.angle_alpha   90.00
_cell.angle_beta   90.00
_cell.angle_gamma   90.00
#
_symmetry.space_group_name_H-M   'P 1'
#
loop_
_entity.id
_entity.type
_entity.pdbx_description
1 polymer ?
#
loop_
_entity_poly.entity_id
_entity_poly.type
_entity_poly.pdbx_seq_one_letter_code
_entity_poly.pdbx_strand_id
1 'polypeptide(L)'
;MTADDLPSPAPARPLWLVTLADLSLLLVGFFVLLQADRDLDPKRLAEGLAAGFGVTAPAMPVAGNAIDGFAPGSADLPRDPAALAAWVAAELRDPRVRLTVTGVADNAPGHGDVDPASGSAAVLAADRARTAVAALTRAGVPDARIDIATALRPGRRAVIVTLAFAGDPSVASQGKRP
;
A
#
# COMPACT_ATOMS: atom_id res chain seq x y z
N MET A 1 -62.97 -41.94 -43.07
CA MET A 1 -62.26 -41.12 -42.11
C MET A 1 -61.28 -42.06 -41.42
N THR A 2 -60.09 -42.21 -41.98
CA THR A 2 -59.05 -43.14 -41.57
C THR A 2 -58.21 -42.54 -40.47
N ALA A 3 -57.91 -43.31 -39.44
CA ALA A 3 -57.25 -42.93 -38.19
C ALA A 3 -55.75 -42.60 -38.34
N ASP A 4 -55.31 -42.23 -39.54
CA ASP A 4 -53.85 -42.01 -39.84
C ASP A 4 -53.40 -40.53 -39.91
N ASP A 5 -54.23 -39.59 -39.54
CA ASP A 5 -53.88 -38.15 -39.62
C ASP A 5 -53.53 -37.53 -38.29
N LEU A 6 -52.97 -38.27 -37.33
CA LEU A 6 -52.43 -37.65 -36.11
C LEU A 6 -50.97 -37.23 -36.36
N PRO A 7 -50.61 -35.97 -36.18
CA PRO A 7 -49.25 -35.50 -36.32
C PRO A 7 -48.34 -36.25 -35.32
N SER A 8 -47.28 -36.90 -35.81
CA SER A 8 -46.27 -37.53 -34.96
C SER A 8 -45.76 -36.54 -33.92
N PRO A 9 -45.65 -36.93 -32.63
CA PRO A 9 -45.10 -36.06 -31.61
C PRO A 9 -43.66 -35.69 -32.01
N ALA A 10 -43.39 -34.38 -32.00
CA ALA A 10 -42.04 -33.88 -32.27
C ALA A 10 -41.03 -34.54 -31.31
N PRO A 11 -39.85 -34.94 -31.79
CA PRO A 11 -38.85 -35.59 -30.94
C PRO A 11 -38.55 -34.73 -29.72
N ALA A 12 -38.74 -35.27 -28.53
CA ALA A 12 -38.47 -34.62 -27.27
C ALA A 12 -36.98 -34.21 -27.24
N ARG A 13 -36.71 -32.92 -27.09
CA ARG A 13 -35.33 -32.46 -26.96
C ARG A 13 -34.73 -33.09 -25.72
N PRO A 14 -33.55 -33.72 -25.81
CA PRO A 14 -32.95 -34.40 -24.66
C PRO A 14 -32.64 -33.39 -23.55
N LEU A 15 -33.14 -33.65 -22.35
CA LEU A 15 -33.03 -32.76 -21.16
C LEU A 15 -31.58 -32.37 -20.86
N TRP A 16 -30.62 -33.22 -21.19
CA TRP A 16 -29.20 -32.92 -20.97
C TRP A 16 -28.69 -31.74 -21.83
N LEU A 17 -29.30 -31.48 -23.00
CA LEU A 17 -28.94 -30.28 -23.80
C LEU A 17 -29.34 -29.00 -23.13
N VAL A 18 -30.42 -28.97 -22.37
CA VAL A 18 -30.85 -27.78 -21.60
C VAL A 18 -29.89 -27.52 -20.46
N THR A 19 -29.48 -28.56 -19.73
CA THR A 19 -28.51 -28.42 -18.63
C THR A 19 -27.12 -28.03 -19.14
N LEU A 20 -26.72 -28.56 -20.30
CA LEU A 20 -25.46 -28.19 -20.93
C LEU A 20 -25.47 -26.71 -21.38
N ALA A 21 -26.58 -26.26 -21.97
CA ALA A 21 -26.73 -24.87 -22.38
C ALA A 21 -26.71 -23.91 -21.19
N ASP A 22 -27.34 -24.27 -20.08
CA ASP A 22 -27.35 -23.46 -18.83
C ASP A 22 -25.96 -23.36 -18.25
N LEU A 23 -25.24 -24.46 -18.10
CA LEU A 23 -23.85 -24.48 -17.65
C LEU A 23 -22.93 -23.65 -18.57
N SER A 24 -23.14 -23.72 -19.88
CA SER A 24 -22.36 -22.94 -20.83
C SER A 24 -22.60 -21.43 -20.68
N LEU A 25 -23.85 -21.02 -20.47
CA LEU A 25 -24.23 -19.63 -20.24
C LEU A 25 -23.66 -19.09 -18.92
N LEU A 26 -23.71 -19.89 -17.85
CA LEU A 26 -23.08 -19.55 -16.57
C LEU A 26 -21.57 -19.38 -16.71
N LEU A 27 -20.92 -20.27 -17.45
CA LEU A 27 -19.48 -20.22 -17.70
C LEU A 27 -19.10 -18.99 -18.54
N VAL A 28 -19.87 -18.67 -19.59
CA VAL A 28 -19.67 -17.46 -20.39
C VAL A 28 -19.87 -16.21 -19.53
N GLY A 29 -20.94 -16.14 -18.71
CA GLY A 29 -21.18 -15.03 -17.79
C GLY A 29 -20.02 -14.84 -16.80
N PHE A 30 -19.50 -15.94 -16.26
CA PHE A 30 -18.34 -15.91 -15.37
C PHE A 30 -17.08 -15.39 -16.07
N PHE A 31 -16.79 -15.83 -17.30
CA PHE A 31 -15.64 -15.34 -18.06
C PHE A 31 -15.79 -13.86 -18.45
N VAL A 32 -16.99 -13.43 -18.80
CA VAL A 32 -17.25 -12.00 -19.08
C VAL A 32 -17.02 -11.17 -17.84
N LEU A 33 -17.46 -11.64 -16.66
CA LEU A 33 -17.17 -10.98 -15.38
C LEU A 33 -15.66 -10.89 -15.12
N LEU A 34 -14.92 -11.99 -15.28
CA LEU A 34 -13.47 -12.01 -15.12
C LEU A 34 -12.74 -11.10 -16.13
N GLN A 35 -13.30 -10.93 -17.32
CA GLN A 35 -12.72 -10.07 -18.35
C GLN A 35 -13.01 -8.59 -18.08
N ALA A 36 -14.18 -8.27 -17.54
CA ALA A 36 -14.52 -6.93 -17.09
C ALA A 36 -13.63 -6.46 -15.92
N ASP A 37 -13.22 -7.41 -15.06
CA ASP A 37 -12.32 -7.11 -13.93
C ASP A 37 -10.85 -6.84 -14.33
N ARG A 38 -10.44 -7.15 -15.55
CA ARG A 38 -9.06 -6.92 -16.03
C ARG A 38 -8.74 -5.45 -16.24
N ASP A 39 -9.73 -4.60 -16.40
CA ASP A 39 -9.58 -3.14 -16.54
C ASP A 39 -9.67 -2.39 -15.20
N LEU A 40 -9.91 -3.10 -14.10
CA LEU A 40 -9.85 -2.50 -12.76
C LEU A 40 -8.39 -2.28 -12.38
N ASP A 41 -7.99 -1.02 -12.30
CA ASP A 41 -6.71 -0.63 -11.73
C ASP A 41 -6.60 -1.23 -10.31
N PRO A 42 -5.61 -2.12 -10.05
CA PRO A 42 -5.45 -2.75 -8.73
C PRO A 42 -5.33 -1.74 -7.60
N LYS A 43 -4.94 -0.50 -7.90
CA LYS A 43 -4.94 0.60 -6.93
C LYS A 43 -6.35 1.02 -6.53
N ARG A 44 -7.28 1.14 -7.48
CA ARG A 44 -8.68 1.50 -7.19
C ARG A 44 -9.40 0.41 -6.40
N LEU A 45 -9.09 -0.85 -6.67
CA LEU A 45 -9.62 -1.97 -5.90
C LEU A 45 -9.08 -1.95 -4.47
N ALA A 46 -7.78 -1.73 -4.30
CA ALA A 46 -7.14 -1.59 -2.99
C ALA A 46 -7.69 -0.38 -2.21
N GLU A 47 -7.93 0.75 -2.87
CA GLU A 47 -8.54 1.95 -2.28
C GLU A 47 -9.99 1.69 -1.84
N GLY A 48 -10.78 1.00 -2.67
CA GLY A 48 -12.17 0.65 -2.34
C GLY A 48 -12.26 -0.33 -1.17
N LEU A 49 -11.38 -1.34 -1.12
CA LEU A 49 -11.26 -2.27 0.00
C LEU A 49 -10.79 -1.54 1.27
N ALA A 50 -9.77 -0.69 1.17
CA ALA A 50 -9.27 0.09 2.30
C ALA A 50 -10.35 1.00 2.88
N ALA A 51 -11.15 1.66 2.04
CA ALA A 51 -12.28 2.48 2.46
C ALA A 51 -13.38 1.66 3.16
N GLY A 52 -13.68 0.45 2.65
CA GLY A 52 -14.66 -0.48 3.23
C GLY A 52 -14.23 -1.05 4.60
N PHE A 53 -12.93 -1.21 4.83
CA PHE A 53 -12.38 -1.68 6.10
C PHE A 53 -11.96 -0.55 7.05
N GLY A 54 -12.25 0.70 6.73
CA GLY A 54 -11.85 1.86 7.55
C GLY A 54 -10.34 2.10 7.57
N VAL A 55 -9.59 1.48 6.65
CA VAL A 55 -8.16 1.73 6.47
C VAL A 55 -8.03 3.02 5.68
N THR A 56 -7.49 4.05 6.29
CA THR A 56 -7.21 5.32 5.61
C THR A 56 -6.25 5.02 4.44
N ALA A 57 -6.67 5.33 3.21
CA ALA A 57 -5.81 5.21 2.04
C ALA A 57 -4.48 5.93 2.32
N PRO A 58 -3.33 5.34 1.99
CA PRO A 58 -2.06 6.01 2.21
C PRO A 58 -2.09 7.34 1.46
N ALA A 59 -1.83 8.43 2.19
CA ALA A 59 -1.83 9.77 1.63
C ALA A 59 -0.85 9.80 0.44
N MET A 60 -1.26 10.38 -0.69
CA MET A 60 -0.40 10.46 -1.88
C MET A 60 0.86 11.26 -1.54
N PRO A 61 2.07 10.71 -1.76
CA PRO A 61 3.29 11.44 -1.49
C PRO A 61 3.38 12.66 -2.41
N VAL A 62 3.52 13.83 -1.81
CA VAL A 62 3.61 15.12 -2.53
C VAL A 62 5.05 15.48 -2.82
N ALA A 63 5.96 15.13 -1.91
CA ALA A 63 7.38 15.37 -2.02
C ALA A 63 8.16 14.32 -1.22
N GLY A 64 9.42 14.09 -1.59
CA GLY A 64 10.29 13.16 -0.91
C GLY A 64 11.75 13.60 -0.92
N ASN A 65 12.46 13.24 0.15
CA ASN A 65 13.91 13.42 0.28
C ASN A 65 14.50 12.16 0.91
N ALA A 66 15.81 11.94 0.78
CA ALA A 66 16.47 10.78 1.34
C ALA A 66 17.88 11.12 1.87
N ILE A 67 18.27 10.40 2.92
CA ILE A 67 19.65 10.30 3.38
C ILE A 67 20.12 8.89 3.06
N ASP A 68 21.00 8.76 2.08
CA ASP A 68 21.64 7.50 1.70
C ASP A 68 23.06 7.41 2.26
N GLY A 69 23.68 6.23 2.20
CA GLY A 69 25.09 6.05 2.55
C GLY A 69 25.31 5.61 4.00
N PHE A 70 24.33 5.03 4.68
CA PHE A 70 24.55 4.42 5.99
C PHE A 70 25.59 3.30 5.92
N ALA A 71 26.47 3.25 6.93
CA ALA A 71 27.37 2.14 7.09
C ALA A 71 26.61 0.83 7.37
N PRO A 72 27.12 -0.33 6.92
CA PRO A 72 26.53 -1.62 7.25
C PRO A 72 26.37 -1.78 8.77
N GLY A 73 25.20 -2.23 9.22
CA GLY A 73 24.93 -2.46 10.63
C GLY A 73 24.83 -1.20 11.51
N SER A 74 24.94 0.03 10.93
CA SER A 74 24.85 1.28 11.69
C SER A 74 23.53 2.01 11.41
N ALA A 75 23.01 2.64 12.46
CA ALA A 75 21.90 3.58 12.42
C ALA A 75 22.34 5.05 12.53
N ASP A 76 23.65 5.32 12.62
CA ASP A 76 24.18 6.69 12.70
C ASP A 76 23.98 7.40 11.36
N LEU A 77 23.56 8.67 11.45
CA LEU A 77 23.35 9.47 10.25
C LEU A 77 24.71 9.71 9.53
N PRO A 78 24.82 9.36 8.25
CA PRO A 78 26.07 9.49 7.50
C PRO A 78 26.46 10.95 7.22
N ARG A 79 25.54 11.89 7.41
CA ARG A 79 25.74 13.33 7.20
C ARG A 79 24.84 14.16 8.09
N ASP A 80 25.18 15.45 8.23
CA ASP A 80 24.39 16.42 8.96
C ASP A 80 22.95 16.48 8.42
N PRO A 81 21.92 16.27 9.26
CA PRO A 81 20.53 16.35 8.88
C PRO A 81 20.00 17.79 8.69
N ALA A 82 20.80 18.84 8.88
CA ALA A 82 20.35 20.24 8.85
C ALA A 82 19.63 20.60 7.54
N ALA A 83 20.16 20.17 6.40
CA ALA A 83 19.52 20.41 5.10
C ALA A 83 18.17 19.71 4.97
N LEU A 84 18.07 18.47 5.48
CA LEU A 84 16.80 17.72 5.51
C LEU A 84 15.80 18.41 6.45
N ALA A 85 16.26 18.85 7.63
CA ALA A 85 15.42 19.53 8.60
C ALA A 85 14.87 20.86 8.07
N ALA A 86 15.70 21.64 7.39
CA ALA A 86 15.28 22.88 6.75
C ALA A 86 14.23 22.66 5.64
N TRP A 87 14.43 21.62 4.83
CA TRP A 87 13.47 21.24 3.80
C TRP A 87 12.13 20.79 4.43
N VAL A 88 12.16 19.91 5.43
CA VAL A 88 10.96 19.47 6.16
C VAL A 88 10.23 20.66 6.79
N ALA A 89 10.96 21.58 7.44
CA ALA A 89 10.36 22.75 8.09
C ALA A 89 9.67 23.69 7.08
N ALA A 90 10.21 23.81 5.87
CA ALA A 90 9.59 24.59 4.81
C ALA A 90 8.26 23.99 4.35
N GLU A 91 8.21 22.66 4.16
CA GLU A 91 7.03 21.94 3.69
C GLU A 91 5.95 21.82 4.78
N LEU A 92 6.34 21.70 6.05
CA LEU A 92 5.43 21.61 7.18
C LEU A 92 4.73 22.93 7.55
N ARG A 93 4.92 24.01 6.79
CA ARG A 93 4.15 25.26 6.95
C ARG A 93 2.66 25.04 6.71
N ASP A 94 2.29 24.12 5.83
CA ASP A 94 0.89 23.68 5.68
C ASP A 94 0.55 22.72 6.83
N PRO A 95 -0.45 23.04 7.68
CA PRO A 95 -0.84 22.20 8.81
C PRO A 95 -1.40 20.84 8.40
N ARG A 96 -1.82 20.66 7.14
CA ARG A 96 -2.36 19.41 6.61
C ARG A 96 -1.29 18.42 6.14
N VAL A 97 -0.03 18.84 6.04
CA VAL A 97 1.07 17.97 5.63
C VAL A 97 1.51 17.10 6.82
N ARG A 98 1.62 15.81 6.58
CA ARG A 98 2.23 14.82 7.49
C ARG A 98 3.51 14.28 6.89
N LEU A 99 4.39 13.84 7.76
CA LEU A 99 5.71 13.34 7.44
C LEU A 99 5.77 11.84 7.74
N THR A 100 6.20 11.04 6.78
CA THR A 100 6.55 9.64 7.02
C THR A 100 8.05 9.46 6.87
N VAL A 101 8.70 9.00 7.94
CA VAL A 101 10.14 8.69 7.97
C VAL A 101 10.31 7.18 7.87
N THR A 102 10.79 6.72 6.72
CA THR A 102 10.99 5.30 6.44
C THR A 102 12.48 4.95 6.54
N GLY A 103 12.84 4.14 7.53
CA GLY A 103 14.17 3.54 7.59
C GLY A 103 14.26 2.36 6.64
N VAL A 104 15.38 2.27 5.93
CA VAL A 104 15.64 1.21 4.92
C VAL A 104 16.92 0.49 5.27
N ALA A 105 16.85 -0.85 5.37
CA ALA A 105 18.00 -1.72 5.49
C ALA A 105 18.16 -2.61 4.23
N ASP A 106 19.40 -2.94 3.92
CA ASP A 106 19.73 -3.81 2.80
C ASP A 106 19.47 -5.27 3.18
N ASN A 107 18.56 -5.92 2.47
CA ASN A 107 18.24 -7.33 2.64
C ASN A 107 18.79 -8.21 1.50
N ALA A 108 19.76 -7.72 0.73
CA ALA A 108 20.40 -8.54 -0.30
C ALA A 108 21.16 -9.73 0.35
N PRO A 109 21.07 -10.92 -0.24
CA PRO A 109 21.77 -12.09 0.29
C PRO A 109 23.28 -11.82 0.45
N GLY A 110 23.84 -12.15 1.64
CA GLY A 110 25.26 -12.01 1.92
C GLY A 110 25.76 -10.60 2.28
N HIS A 111 24.91 -9.59 2.36
CA HIS A 111 25.35 -8.21 2.64
C HIS A 111 25.36 -7.83 4.13
N GLY A 112 24.77 -8.62 5.01
CA GLY A 112 24.90 -8.48 6.47
C GLY A 112 24.49 -7.13 7.06
N ASP A 113 23.57 -6.40 6.41
CA ASP A 113 23.07 -5.11 6.92
C ASP A 113 21.96 -5.33 7.99
N VAL A 114 22.43 -5.80 9.14
CA VAL A 114 21.58 -6.17 10.28
C VAL A 114 22.03 -5.42 11.53
N ASP A 115 21.13 -5.22 12.45
CA ASP A 115 21.48 -4.70 13.78
C ASP A 115 22.43 -5.68 14.49
N PRO A 116 23.59 -5.22 14.98
CA PRO A 116 24.61 -6.08 15.59
C PRO A 116 24.13 -6.83 16.83
N ALA A 117 23.17 -6.30 17.57
CA ALA A 117 22.68 -6.89 18.81
C ALA A 117 21.62 -7.97 18.55
N SER A 118 20.72 -7.75 17.62
CA SER A 118 19.58 -8.64 17.33
C SER A 118 19.77 -9.52 16.10
N GLY A 119 20.69 -9.19 15.21
CA GLY A 119 20.86 -9.83 13.91
C GLY A 119 19.73 -9.51 12.93
N SER A 120 18.90 -8.50 13.20
CA SER A 120 17.69 -8.20 12.43
C SER A 120 17.84 -6.95 11.56
N ALA A 121 17.63 -7.11 10.25
CA ALA A 121 17.56 -5.98 9.31
C ALA A 121 16.34 -5.07 9.58
N ALA A 122 15.23 -5.63 10.05
CA ALA A 122 14.03 -4.85 10.37
C ALA A 122 14.25 -3.95 11.60
N VAL A 123 14.97 -4.44 12.62
CA VAL A 123 15.37 -3.64 13.79
C VAL A 123 16.29 -2.51 13.35
N LEU A 124 17.32 -2.79 12.55
CA LEU A 124 18.23 -1.77 12.03
C LEU A 124 17.49 -0.71 11.22
N ALA A 125 16.55 -1.09 10.37
CA ALA A 125 15.73 -0.16 9.63
C ALA A 125 14.92 0.76 10.57
N ALA A 126 14.32 0.19 11.64
CA ALA A 126 13.58 0.97 12.63
C ALA A 126 14.50 1.95 13.38
N ASP A 127 15.71 1.54 13.72
CA ASP A 127 16.66 2.39 14.43
C ASP A 127 17.17 3.54 13.56
N ARG A 128 17.39 3.31 12.26
CA ARG A 128 17.69 4.38 11.30
C ARG A 128 16.56 5.42 11.23
N ALA A 129 15.31 4.96 11.17
CA ALA A 129 14.16 5.86 11.18
C ALA A 129 14.10 6.67 12.48
N ARG A 130 14.25 6.03 13.65
CA ARG A 130 14.25 6.70 14.97
C ARG A 130 15.36 7.73 15.09
N THR A 131 16.58 7.41 14.63
CA THR A 131 17.70 8.36 14.64
C THR A 131 17.40 9.60 13.81
N ALA A 132 16.82 9.42 12.62
CA ALA A 132 16.40 10.53 11.78
C ALA A 132 15.28 11.35 12.41
N VAL A 133 14.26 10.71 12.98
CA VAL A 133 13.18 11.39 13.71
C VAL A 133 13.74 12.20 14.87
N ALA A 134 14.61 11.62 15.69
CA ALA A 134 15.25 12.32 16.80
C ALA A 134 16.06 13.55 16.35
N ALA A 135 16.66 13.50 15.16
CA ALA A 135 17.35 14.64 14.57
C ALA A 135 16.37 15.73 14.11
N LEU A 136 15.28 15.35 13.45
CA LEU A 136 14.24 16.27 13.00
C LEU A 136 13.53 16.96 14.19
N THR A 137 13.20 16.19 15.24
CA THR A 137 12.57 16.74 16.45
C THR A 137 13.49 17.73 17.17
N ARG A 138 14.79 17.45 17.26
CA ARG A 138 15.77 18.40 17.79
C ARG A 138 15.85 19.68 16.94
N ALA A 139 15.57 19.59 15.65
CA ALA A 139 15.49 20.73 14.75
C ALA A 139 14.12 21.46 14.80
N GLY A 140 13.20 21.06 15.69
CA GLY A 140 11.92 21.71 15.91
C GLY A 140 10.73 21.15 15.11
N VAL A 141 10.87 19.99 14.46
CA VAL A 141 9.75 19.33 13.79
C VAL A 141 8.83 18.68 14.84
N PRO A 142 7.51 18.96 14.84
CA PRO A 142 6.59 18.40 15.83
C PRO A 142 6.38 16.90 15.66
N ASP A 143 6.57 16.11 16.72
CA ASP A 143 6.39 14.65 16.73
C ASP A 143 4.99 14.22 16.29
N ALA A 144 3.96 14.96 16.64
CA ALA A 144 2.58 14.67 16.30
C ALA A 144 2.30 14.61 14.78
N ARG A 145 3.25 15.06 13.97
CA ARG A 145 3.16 15.09 12.50
C ARG A 145 4.09 14.09 11.83
N ILE A 146 4.78 13.25 12.61
CA ILE A 146 5.75 12.27 12.11
C ILE A 146 5.21 10.86 12.30
N ASP A 147 5.12 10.12 11.20
CA ASP A 147 4.87 8.69 11.20
C ASP A 147 6.19 7.96 10.89
N ILE A 148 6.44 6.84 11.58
CA ILE A 148 7.63 6.01 11.37
C ILE A 148 7.25 4.75 10.60
N ALA A 149 8.02 4.45 9.56
CA ALA A 149 7.89 3.23 8.78
C ALA A 149 9.24 2.54 8.61
N THR A 150 9.21 1.27 8.23
CA THR A 150 10.41 0.48 7.90
C THR A 150 10.24 -0.21 6.57
N ALA A 151 11.34 -0.38 5.83
CA ALA A 151 11.37 -1.12 4.59
C ALA A 151 12.68 -1.91 4.48
N LEU A 152 12.61 -3.07 3.83
CA LEU A 152 13.77 -3.85 3.44
C LEU A 152 13.91 -3.78 1.92
N ARG A 153 15.06 -3.34 1.42
CA ARG A 153 15.30 -3.18 -0.02
C ARG A 153 16.69 -3.66 -0.38
N PRO A 154 16.83 -4.58 -1.34
CA PRO A 154 18.13 -5.04 -1.78
C PRO A 154 19.02 -3.87 -2.25
N GLY A 155 20.27 -3.86 -1.78
CA GLY A 155 21.28 -2.88 -2.18
C GLY A 155 21.06 -1.45 -1.67
N ARG A 156 20.09 -1.21 -0.76
CA ARG A 156 19.81 0.14 -0.30
C ARG A 156 19.85 0.29 1.21
N ARG A 157 20.63 1.25 1.69
CA ARG A 157 20.78 1.67 3.08
C ARG A 157 20.48 3.16 3.18
N ALA A 158 19.26 3.50 3.65
CA ALA A 158 18.80 4.86 3.59
C ALA A 158 17.78 5.18 4.68
N VAL A 159 17.52 6.46 4.89
CA VAL A 159 16.27 6.97 5.44
C VAL A 159 15.57 7.76 4.34
N ILE A 160 14.32 7.41 4.07
CA ILE A 160 13.47 8.10 3.10
C ILE A 160 12.43 8.90 3.89
N VAL A 161 12.32 10.17 3.57
CA VAL A 161 11.34 11.08 4.16
C VAL A 161 10.34 11.44 3.09
N THR A 162 9.08 11.10 3.31
CA THR A 162 7.99 11.43 2.39
C THR A 162 6.98 12.32 3.08
N LEU A 163 6.48 13.29 2.34
CA LEU A 163 5.45 14.21 2.77
C LEU A 163 4.15 13.85 2.07
N ALA A 164 3.07 13.84 2.80
CA ALA A 164 1.76 13.56 2.26
C ALA A 164 0.71 14.47 2.91
N PHE A 165 -0.34 14.82 2.18
CA PHE A 165 -1.47 15.49 2.77
C PHE A 165 -2.27 14.50 3.62
N ALA A 166 -2.40 14.77 4.91
CA ALA A 166 -3.44 14.15 5.71
C ALA A 166 -4.77 14.64 5.14
N GLY A 167 -5.64 13.73 4.74
CA GLY A 167 -7.03 14.07 4.50
C GLY A 167 -7.57 14.81 5.72
N ASP A 168 -8.49 15.75 5.51
CA ASP A 168 -9.02 16.63 6.56
C ASP A 168 -9.39 15.82 7.83
N PRO A 169 -8.73 16.02 8.98
CA PRO A 169 -9.04 15.28 10.20
C PRO A 169 -10.47 15.50 10.69
N SER A 170 -11.17 16.52 10.19
CA SER A 170 -12.57 16.78 10.51
C SER A 170 -13.51 15.70 9.96
N VAL A 171 -13.15 15.01 8.88
CA VAL A 171 -13.95 13.93 8.28
C VAL A 171 -13.78 12.62 9.07
N ALA A 172 -12.61 12.38 9.65
CA ALA A 172 -12.34 11.18 10.45
C ALA A 172 -13.06 11.18 11.81
N SER A 173 -13.38 12.35 12.36
CA SER A 173 -14.07 12.48 13.67
C SER A 173 -15.60 12.36 13.58
N GLN A 174 -16.20 12.52 12.41
CA GLN A 174 -17.65 12.44 12.25
C GLN A 174 -18.21 11.01 12.16
N GLY A 175 -17.34 10.00 11.95
CA GLY A 175 -17.75 8.59 11.89
C GLY A 175 -17.93 7.89 13.24
N LYS A 176 -17.66 8.56 14.38
CA LYS A 176 -17.74 7.99 15.72
C LYS A 176 -18.74 8.76 16.60
N ARG A 177 -20.02 8.65 16.28
CA ARG A 177 -21.11 8.93 17.23
C ARG A 177 -21.86 7.63 17.51
N PRO A 178 -22.10 7.32 18.78
CA PRO A 178 -22.77 6.10 19.24
C PRO A 178 -24.22 6.03 18.78
#